data_4545cef77e8da1b6ebf1239119451c7c
#
_entry.id   4545cef77e8da1b6ebf1239119451c7c
#
_cell.length_a   1.000
_cell.length_b   1.000
_cell.length_c   1.000
_cell.angle_alpha   90.00
_cell.angle_beta   90.00
_cell.angle_gamma   90.00
#
_symmetry.space_group_name_H-M   'P 1'
#
loop_
_entity.id
_entity.type
_entity.pdbx_description
1 polymer ?
#
loop_
_entity_poly.entity_id
_entity_poly.type
_entity_poly.pdbx_seq_one_letter_code
_entity_poly.pdbx_strand_id
1 'polypeptide(L)'
;MQILRYTLIALLLMVATIAAAQDLQTQIQECEACHGPGGVSTEDDVPSLAGVDATELTNSLEEFYFYERHCTTTTYRHGDRPKTPLNMCNIANVLSADDRVALGEYFSRQ
;
A
#
# COMPACT_ATOMS: atom_id res chain seq x y z
N MET A 1 -19.68 -25.53 27.88
CA MET A 1 -19.20 -25.87 26.53
C MET A 1 -19.51 -24.80 25.48
N GLN A 2 -20.70 -24.23 25.45
CA GLN A 2 -21.04 -23.16 24.48
C GLN A 2 -20.22 -21.88 24.71
N ILE A 3 -20.04 -21.42 25.94
CA ILE A 3 -19.27 -20.24 26.30
C ILE A 3 -17.80 -20.38 25.84
N LEU A 4 -17.19 -21.55 25.98
CA LEU A 4 -15.82 -21.81 25.53
C LEU A 4 -15.69 -21.74 23.99
N ARG A 5 -16.73 -22.15 23.26
CA ARG A 5 -16.78 -22.06 21.79
C ARG A 5 -16.88 -20.61 21.32
N TYR A 6 -17.67 -19.77 21.96
CA TYR A 6 -17.81 -18.36 21.61
C TYR A 6 -16.55 -17.57 21.94
N THR A 7 -15.87 -17.88 23.06
CA THR A 7 -14.59 -17.23 23.39
C THR A 7 -13.47 -17.60 22.41
N LEU A 8 -13.42 -18.85 21.94
CA LEU A 8 -12.46 -19.29 20.93
C LEU A 8 -12.70 -18.61 19.58
N ILE A 9 -13.96 -18.47 19.16
CA ILE A 9 -14.32 -17.81 17.90
C ILE A 9 -13.98 -16.31 17.98
N ALA A 10 -14.29 -15.65 19.10
CA ALA A 10 -13.96 -14.24 19.32
C ALA A 10 -12.45 -13.98 19.29
N LEU A 11 -11.66 -14.89 19.88
CA LEU A 11 -10.20 -14.80 19.89
C LEU A 11 -9.60 -14.97 18.50
N LEU A 12 -10.12 -15.91 17.70
CA LEU A 12 -9.71 -16.13 16.31
C LEU A 12 -10.03 -14.92 15.40
N LEU A 13 -11.16 -14.28 15.60
CA LEU A 13 -11.53 -13.07 14.84
C LEU A 13 -10.63 -11.89 15.19
N MET A 14 -10.22 -11.73 16.45
CA MET A 14 -9.27 -10.68 16.84
C MET A 14 -7.88 -10.85 16.20
N VAL A 15 -7.39 -12.07 16.12
CA VAL A 15 -6.06 -12.35 15.51
C VAL A 15 -6.06 -12.02 14.03
N ALA A 16 -7.14 -12.33 13.31
CA ALA A 16 -7.25 -12.04 11.87
C ALA A 16 -7.25 -10.53 11.58
N THR A 17 -7.91 -9.73 12.41
CA THR A 17 -7.93 -8.25 12.24
C THR A 17 -6.57 -7.60 12.50
N ILE A 18 -5.81 -8.08 13.44
CA ILE A 18 -4.45 -7.59 13.73
C ILE A 18 -3.51 -7.89 12.56
N ALA A 19 -3.57 -9.09 11.99
CA ALA A 19 -2.74 -9.48 10.86
C ALA A 19 -3.00 -8.63 9.61
N ALA A 20 -4.27 -8.33 9.28
CA ALA A 20 -4.66 -7.47 8.17
C ALA A 20 -4.17 -6.02 8.36
N ALA A 21 -4.24 -5.47 9.58
CA ALA A 21 -3.75 -4.13 9.90
C ALA A 21 -2.22 -4.02 9.77
N GLN A 22 -1.47 -5.06 10.16
CA GLN A 22 -0.01 -5.11 10.01
C GLN A 22 0.42 -5.18 8.54
N ASP A 23 -0.32 -5.92 7.70
CA ASP A 23 -0.04 -6.03 6.26
C ASP A 23 -0.24 -4.67 5.57
N LEU A 24 -1.35 -3.98 5.81
CA LEU A 24 -1.59 -2.64 5.28
C LEU A 24 -0.51 -1.65 5.72
N GLN A 25 -0.10 -1.67 6.98
CA GLN A 25 0.96 -0.79 7.48
C GLN A 25 2.29 -1.03 6.78
N THR A 26 2.63 -2.28 6.49
CA THR A 26 3.83 -2.64 5.74
C THR A 26 3.77 -2.12 4.30
N GLN A 27 2.62 -2.24 3.66
CA GLN A 27 2.39 -1.71 2.30
C GLN A 27 2.46 -0.17 2.25
N ILE A 28 1.92 0.51 3.25
CA ILE A 28 2.03 1.97 3.39
C ILE A 28 3.50 2.39 3.47
N GLN A 29 4.30 1.73 4.31
CA GLN A 29 5.73 2.01 4.44
C GLN A 29 6.49 1.77 3.12
N GLU A 30 6.09 0.78 2.35
CA GLU A 30 6.64 0.53 1.02
C GLU A 30 6.37 1.70 0.06
N CYS A 31 5.16 2.22 0.04
CA CYS A 31 4.81 3.40 -0.74
C CYS A 31 5.60 4.64 -0.30
N GLU A 32 5.66 4.88 1.00
CA GLU A 32 6.37 6.02 1.60
C GLU A 32 7.89 5.99 1.34
N ALA A 33 8.46 4.83 1.10
CA ALA A 33 9.89 4.70 0.78
C ALA A 33 10.32 5.43 -0.51
N CYS A 34 9.38 5.70 -1.40
CA CYS A 34 9.58 6.54 -2.59
C CYS A 34 8.76 7.82 -2.54
N HIS A 35 7.47 7.72 -2.18
CA HIS A 35 6.52 8.84 -2.20
C HIS A 35 6.59 9.77 -0.97
N GLY A 36 7.47 9.46 -0.02
CA GLY A 36 7.68 10.26 1.18
C GLY A 36 6.71 9.96 2.33
N PRO A 37 7.05 10.39 3.56
CA PRO A 37 6.22 10.19 4.74
C PRO A 37 4.82 10.77 4.55
N GLY A 38 3.78 9.99 4.88
CA GLY A 38 2.40 10.37 4.67
C GLY A 38 2.00 10.51 3.19
N GLY A 39 2.84 10.08 2.26
CA GLY A 39 2.63 10.26 0.83
C GLY A 39 2.94 11.67 0.32
N VAL A 40 3.67 12.47 1.09
CA VAL A 40 4.15 13.80 0.68
C VAL A 40 5.54 13.67 0.10
N SER A 41 5.66 13.74 -1.21
CA SER A 41 6.95 13.61 -1.91
C SER A 41 7.74 14.91 -1.88
N THR A 42 9.05 14.77 -1.71
CA THR A 42 10.04 15.85 -1.90
C THR A 42 10.89 15.65 -3.16
N GLU A 43 10.58 14.60 -3.92
CA GLU A 43 11.30 14.24 -5.14
C GLU A 43 10.54 14.73 -6.38
N ASP A 44 11.23 15.39 -7.30
CA ASP A 44 10.61 15.97 -8.49
C ASP A 44 10.03 14.92 -9.45
N ASP A 45 10.58 13.71 -9.45
CA ASP A 45 10.19 12.61 -10.33
C ASP A 45 9.27 11.58 -9.68
N VAL A 46 8.91 11.79 -8.40
CA VAL A 46 7.99 10.90 -7.66
C VAL A 46 6.82 11.73 -7.16
N PRO A 47 5.58 11.47 -7.61
CA PRO A 47 4.44 12.29 -7.23
C PRO A 47 4.02 12.06 -5.77
N SER A 48 3.42 13.09 -5.17
CA SER A 48 2.74 12.96 -3.88
C SER A 48 1.44 12.17 -4.03
N LEU A 49 1.13 11.38 -3.02
CA LEU A 49 -0.11 10.59 -2.93
C LEU A 49 -1.11 11.23 -1.97
N ALA A 50 -0.61 12.04 -1.01
CA ALA A 50 -1.42 12.67 0.03
C ALA A 50 -2.52 13.54 -0.56
N GLY A 51 -3.76 13.30 -0.14
CA GLY A 51 -4.93 14.09 -0.54
C GLY A 51 -5.43 13.86 -1.96
N VAL A 52 -4.82 12.95 -2.72
CA VAL A 52 -5.33 12.57 -4.05
C VAL A 52 -6.61 11.74 -3.88
N ASP A 53 -7.57 11.91 -4.76
CA ASP A 53 -8.84 11.16 -4.72
C ASP A 53 -8.61 9.64 -4.65
N ALA A 54 -9.34 8.96 -3.77
CA ALA A 54 -9.17 7.54 -3.51
C ALA A 54 -9.40 6.67 -4.76
N THR A 55 -10.39 7.01 -5.57
CA THR A 55 -10.70 6.31 -6.82
C THR A 55 -9.59 6.52 -7.85
N GLU A 56 -9.06 7.73 -7.93
CA GLU A 56 -7.93 8.06 -8.83
C GLU A 56 -6.69 7.26 -8.44
N LEU A 57 -6.34 7.19 -7.15
CA LEU A 57 -5.21 6.38 -6.67
C LEU A 57 -5.41 4.89 -6.96
N THR A 58 -6.60 4.36 -6.69
CA THR A 58 -6.94 2.96 -6.94
C THR A 58 -6.83 2.63 -8.43
N ASN A 59 -7.40 3.46 -9.29
CA ASN A 59 -7.32 3.28 -10.74
C ASN A 59 -5.88 3.36 -11.26
N SER A 60 -5.08 4.28 -10.75
CA SER A 60 -3.66 4.38 -11.12
C SER A 60 -2.88 3.11 -10.75
N LEU A 61 -3.11 2.55 -9.57
CA LEU A 61 -2.51 1.27 -9.17
C LEU A 61 -2.97 0.12 -10.05
N GLU A 62 -4.23 0.10 -10.45
CA GLU A 62 -4.77 -0.90 -11.38
C GLU A 62 -4.14 -0.79 -12.76
N GLU A 63 -3.98 0.42 -13.30
CA GLU A 63 -3.29 0.66 -14.57
C GLU A 63 -1.85 0.15 -14.54
N PHE A 64 -1.11 0.36 -13.45
CA PHE A 64 0.22 -0.22 -13.28
C PHE A 64 0.19 -1.74 -13.18
N TYR A 65 -0.78 -2.29 -12.48
CA TYR A 65 -0.96 -3.74 -12.35
C TYR A 65 -1.15 -4.44 -13.71
N PHE A 66 -1.90 -3.83 -14.61
CA PHE A 66 -2.15 -4.34 -15.95
C PHE A 66 -1.15 -3.85 -17.01
N TYR A 67 -0.10 -3.14 -16.62
CA TYR A 67 0.90 -2.55 -17.52
C TYR A 67 0.29 -1.59 -18.56
N GLU A 68 -0.80 -0.94 -18.21
CA GLU A 68 -1.49 0.07 -19.05
C GLU A 68 -0.89 1.47 -18.87
N ARG A 69 -0.12 1.69 -17.80
CA ARG A 69 0.61 2.91 -17.50
C ARG A 69 2.11 2.67 -17.60
N HIS A 70 2.85 3.63 -18.14
CA HIS A 70 4.30 3.55 -18.24
C HIS A 70 4.96 3.48 -16.86
N CYS A 71 5.90 2.55 -16.71
CA CYS A 71 6.60 2.28 -15.47
C CYS A 71 8.08 2.70 -15.59
N THR A 72 8.37 3.92 -15.16
CA THR A 72 9.74 4.43 -15.12
C THR A 72 10.56 3.70 -14.06
N THR A 73 11.74 3.21 -14.43
CA THR A 73 12.67 2.56 -13.50
C THR A 73 13.30 3.59 -12.57
N THR A 74 13.32 3.28 -11.29
CA THR A 74 13.88 4.11 -10.22
C THR A 74 14.50 3.24 -9.13
N THR A 75 14.84 3.84 -7.99
CA THR A 75 15.29 3.16 -6.76
C THR A 75 14.58 3.78 -5.55
N TYR A 76 14.60 3.09 -4.41
CA TYR A 76 14.08 3.67 -3.17
C TYR A 76 14.79 4.98 -2.81
N ARG A 77 14.05 5.94 -2.32
CA ARG A 77 14.51 7.29 -1.98
C ARG A 77 14.73 7.50 -0.49
N HIS A 78 14.02 6.77 0.34
CA HIS A 78 14.01 6.93 1.79
C HIS A 78 14.25 5.59 2.50
N GLY A 79 14.83 5.69 3.70
CA GLY A 79 15.10 4.52 4.53
C GLY A 79 16.35 3.72 4.13
N ASP A 80 16.66 2.70 4.93
CA ASP A 80 17.76 1.78 4.69
C ASP A 80 17.27 0.61 3.82
N ARG A 81 17.24 0.84 2.51
CA ARG A 81 16.73 -0.12 1.53
C ARG A 81 17.74 -0.38 0.41
N PRO A 82 17.73 -1.57 -0.20
CA PRO A 82 18.60 -1.88 -1.34
C PRO A 82 18.40 -0.90 -2.49
N LYS A 83 19.49 -0.50 -3.15
CA LYS A 83 19.47 0.35 -4.35
C LYS A 83 19.26 -0.46 -5.63
N THR A 84 18.45 -1.51 -5.56
CA THR A 84 18.06 -2.31 -6.73
C THR A 84 17.02 -1.57 -7.56
N PRO A 85 17.10 -1.65 -8.90
CA PRO A 85 16.10 -1.05 -9.77
C PRO A 85 14.71 -1.63 -9.54
N LEU A 86 13.70 -0.77 -9.48
CA LEU A 86 12.30 -1.13 -9.41
C LEU A 86 11.43 -0.10 -10.12
N ASN A 87 10.15 -0.40 -10.26
CA ASN A 87 9.17 0.50 -10.86
C ASN A 87 7.78 0.28 -10.28
N MET A 88 6.84 1.17 -10.58
CA MET A 88 5.48 1.07 -10.05
C MET A 88 4.73 -0.18 -10.54
N CYS A 89 5.00 -0.72 -11.71
CA CYS A 89 4.40 -1.97 -12.17
C CYS A 89 4.81 -3.15 -11.29
N ASN A 90 6.08 -3.22 -10.87
CA ASN A 90 6.56 -4.24 -9.93
C ASN A 90 5.88 -4.09 -8.56
N ILE A 91 5.75 -2.87 -8.06
CA ILE A 91 5.09 -2.59 -6.78
C ILE A 91 3.60 -2.97 -6.85
N ALA A 92 2.89 -2.53 -7.87
CA ALA A 92 1.46 -2.79 -8.01
C ALA A 92 1.14 -4.28 -8.26
N ASN A 93 2.03 -5.02 -8.91
CA ASN A 93 1.81 -6.41 -9.33
C ASN A 93 1.66 -7.38 -8.14
N VAL A 94 2.20 -7.04 -6.98
CA VAL A 94 2.07 -7.85 -5.74
C VAL A 94 0.88 -7.45 -4.88
N LEU A 95 0.12 -6.43 -5.27
CA LEU A 95 -1.05 -5.95 -4.55
C LEU A 95 -2.33 -6.64 -5.06
N SER A 96 -3.18 -7.10 -4.14
CA SER A 96 -4.54 -7.53 -4.46
C SER A 96 -5.44 -6.34 -4.82
N ALA A 97 -6.62 -6.62 -5.37
CA ALA A 97 -7.61 -5.57 -5.62
C ALA A 97 -8.02 -4.84 -4.33
N ASP A 98 -8.18 -5.57 -3.23
CA ASP A 98 -8.51 -5.00 -1.91
C ASP A 98 -7.36 -4.16 -1.36
N ASP A 99 -6.11 -4.57 -1.55
CA ASP A 99 -4.92 -3.79 -1.17
C ASP A 99 -4.89 -2.44 -1.90
N ARG A 100 -5.16 -2.43 -3.20
CA ARG A 100 -5.19 -1.20 -4.01
C ARG A 100 -6.25 -0.23 -3.52
N VAL A 101 -7.44 -0.72 -3.19
CA VAL A 101 -8.52 0.10 -2.62
C VAL A 101 -8.11 0.66 -1.25
N ALA A 102 -7.59 -0.19 -0.36
CA ALA A 102 -7.19 0.22 0.98
C ALA A 102 -6.08 1.28 0.97
N LEU A 103 -5.09 1.14 0.10
CA LEU A 103 -4.02 2.12 -0.08
C LEU A 103 -4.54 3.44 -0.66
N GLY A 104 -5.43 3.39 -1.64
CA GLY A 104 -6.08 4.57 -2.20
C GLY A 104 -6.86 5.34 -1.15
N GLU A 105 -7.65 4.65 -0.34
CA GLU A 105 -8.40 5.26 0.77
C GLU A 105 -7.48 5.85 1.84
N TYR A 106 -6.40 5.17 2.19
CA TYR A 106 -5.44 5.66 3.19
C TYR A 106 -4.80 6.98 2.74
N PHE A 107 -4.17 7.01 1.58
CA PHE A 107 -3.44 8.19 1.11
C PHE A 107 -4.35 9.36 0.77
N SER A 108 -5.58 9.12 0.35
CA SER A 108 -6.55 10.19 0.09
C SER A 108 -6.89 11.01 1.34
N ARG A 109 -6.71 10.45 2.52
CA ARG A 109 -7.01 11.09 3.82
C ARG A 109 -5.79 11.78 4.47
N GLN A 110 -4.63 11.71 3.85
CA GLN A 110 -3.41 12.33 4.38
C GLN A 110 -3.33 13.83 4.12
#